data_6e693368a0cb9188ecf4081c468a659c
#
_entry.id   6e693368a0cb9188ecf4081c468a659c
#
_cell.length_a   1.000
_cell.length_b   1.000
_cell.length_c   1.000
_cell.angle_alpha   90.00
_cell.angle_beta   90.00
_cell.angle_gamma   90.00
#
_symmetry.space_group_name_H-M   'P 1'
#
loop_
_entity.id
_entity.type
_entity.pdbx_description
1 polymer ?
#
loop_
_entity_poly.entity_id
_entity_poly.type
_entity_poly.pdbx_seq_one_letter_code
_entity_poly.pdbx_strand_id
1 'polypeptide(L)'
;GGIAFFYCLIFAMFFMKDRAEHLEYIYIIPGLTILFIVGLKDDMVVLSAGSKLIAQVLAISFVLVNDSFGIESLNGFLNIYEIPYYLYLVIGGFLMLTIINSYNLIDGIDGLASIVGIVIMVIYTTIFYLSQEYFFALLAITLNACLMAFFGFNVSSNKKIFMGDTGSLIVGFIISILTLKFLALEPTAYGELPFLLENAPLIAISILIVPLFDTARVFTIRIANKKGPFSPDRNHIHHVLIDYWGLSHKQASFIIGCFNIIFVVLFIILGSKAKNTGMVIMLVSVVIFLAYIFFRYNYNFTTLKQKILLKRKIDAIKGKKESSPRKNKEK
;
A
#
# COMPACT_ATOMS: atom_id res chain seq x y z
N GLY A 1 -14.90 3.89 -8.64
CA GLY A 1 -14.70 2.46 -8.28
C GLY A 1 -15.21 2.13 -6.89
N GLY A 2 -14.87 2.93 -5.88
CA GLY A 2 -15.10 2.62 -4.46
C GLY A 2 -16.54 2.31 -4.06
N ILE A 3 -17.52 2.98 -4.67
CA ILE A 3 -18.94 2.71 -4.41
C ILE A 3 -19.30 1.24 -4.75
N ALA A 4 -18.85 0.75 -5.89
CA ALA A 4 -19.07 -0.64 -6.27
C ALA A 4 -18.38 -1.63 -5.32
N PHE A 5 -17.16 -1.33 -4.88
CA PHE A 5 -16.44 -2.17 -3.90
C PHE A 5 -17.23 -2.30 -2.60
N PHE A 6 -17.74 -1.18 -2.06
CA PHE A 6 -18.52 -1.16 -0.83
C PHE A 6 -19.74 -2.07 -0.93
N TYR A 7 -20.58 -1.88 -1.95
CA TYR A 7 -21.81 -2.67 -2.09
C TYR A 7 -21.52 -4.16 -2.34
N CYS A 8 -20.51 -4.49 -3.16
CA CYS A 8 -20.13 -5.88 -3.40
C CYS A 8 -19.65 -6.56 -2.11
N LEU A 9 -18.85 -5.88 -1.29
CA LEU A 9 -18.36 -6.42 -0.03
C LEU A 9 -19.49 -6.62 0.99
N ILE A 10 -20.37 -5.63 1.17
CA ILE A 10 -21.54 -5.75 2.09
C ILE A 10 -22.42 -6.92 1.65
N PHE A 11 -22.73 -7.01 0.36
CA PHE A 11 -23.57 -8.06 -0.19
C PHE A 11 -22.92 -9.45 0.00
N ALA A 12 -21.63 -9.56 -0.32
CA ALA A 12 -20.89 -10.80 -0.11
C ALA A 12 -20.88 -11.22 1.38
N MET A 13 -20.57 -10.29 2.29
CA MET A 13 -20.57 -10.60 3.73
C MET A 13 -21.93 -11.07 4.24
N PHE A 14 -23.03 -10.55 3.69
CA PHE A 14 -24.37 -11.03 4.03
C PHE A 14 -24.57 -12.50 3.69
N PHE A 15 -24.10 -12.97 2.52
CA PHE A 15 -24.18 -14.38 2.13
C PHE A 15 -23.12 -15.26 2.78
N MET A 16 -22.04 -14.68 3.28
CA MET A 16 -20.94 -15.40 3.93
C MET A 16 -21.07 -15.48 5.45
N LYS A 17 -22.11 -14.88 6.04
CA LYS A 17 -22.27 -14.78 7.51
C LYS A 17 -22.16 -16.13 8.24
N ASP A 18 -22.66 -17.21 7.62
CA ASP A 18 -22.64 -18.56 8.21
C ASP A 18 -21.23 -19.21 8.17
N ARG A 19 -20.25 -18.55 7.57
CA ARG A 19 -18.82 -18.94 7.54
C ARG A 19 -17.96 -18.12 8.51
N ALA A 20 -18.54 -17.12 9.18
CA ALA A 20 -17.86 -16.29 10.16
C ALA A 20 -18.03 -16.93 11.55
N GLU A 21 -16.97 -17.53 12.08
CA GLU A 21 -17.00 -18.28 13.34
C GLU A 21 -17.22 -17.39 14.56
N HIS A 22 -16.65 -16.17 14.53
CA HIS A 22 -16.69 -15.18 15.62
C HIS A 22 -17.48 -13.91 15.24
N LEU A 23 -18.43 -14.03 14.31
CA LEU A 23 -19.26 -12.93 13.84
C LEU A 23 -18.43 -11.72 13.35
N GLU A 24 -17.28 -11.97 12.72
CA GLU A 24 -16.31 -10.96 12.32
C GLU A 24 -16.95 -9.86 11.45
N TYR A 25 -17.94 -10.22 10.63
CA TYR A 25 -18.65 -9.25 9.77
C TYR A 25 -19.33 -8.13 10.57
N ILE A 26 -19.77 -8.41 11.83
CA ILE A 26 -20.40 -7.39 12.70
C ILE A 26 -19.39 -6.28 13.05
N TYR A 27 -18.12 -6.62 13.15
CA TYR A 27 -17.04 -5.69 13.48
C TYR A 27 -16.44 -5.02 12.23
N ILE A 28 -16.49 -5.70 11.08
CA ILE A 28 -15.96 -5.18 9.81
C ILE A 28 -16.91 -4.14 9.20
N ILE A 29 -18.23 -4.40 9.19
CA ILE A 29 -19.24 -3.56 8.53
C ILE A 29 -19.24 -2.11 9.03
N PRO A 30 -19.23 -1.82 10.34
CA PRO A 30 -19.19 -0.44 10.84
C PRO A 30 -17.95 0.32 10.35
N GLY A 31 -16.77 -0.28 10.47
CA GLY A 31 -15.52 0.32 9.99
C GLY A 31 -15.53 0.58 8.50
N LEU A 32 -15.98 -0.39 7.71
CA LEU A 32 -16.12 -0.28 6.26
C LEU A 32 -17.09 0.86 5.88
N THR A 33 -18.23 0.99 6.60
CA THR A 33 -19.22 2.05 6.39
C THR A 33 -18.66 3.43 6.69
N ILE A 34 -17.93 3.58 7.80
CA ILE A 34 -17.29 4.85 8.15
C ILE A 34 -16.32 5.28 7.06
N LEU A 35 -15.44 4.37 6.61
CA LEU A 35 -14.45 4.69 5.56
C LEU A 35 -15.11 4.94 4.22
N PHE A 36 -16.20 4.26 3.89
CA PHE A 36 -17.00 4.56 2.70
C PHE A 36 -17.55 5.99 2.73
N ILE A 37 -18.20 6.39 3.84
CA ILE A 37 -18.79 7.73 3.98
C ILE A 37 -17.69 8.81 3.91
N VAL A 38 -16.59 8.61 4.63
CA VAL A 38 -15.49 9.58 4.68
C VAL A 38 -14.76 9.65 3.35
N GLY A 39 -14.49 8.52 2.71
CA GLY A 39 -13.88 8.49 1.37
C GLY A 39 -14.78 9.16 0.31
N LEU A 40 -16.08 8.89 0.34
CA LEU A 40 -17.04 9.53 -0.57
C LEU A 40 -17.09 11.05 -0.36
N LYS A 41 -17.07 11.50 0.90
CA LYS A 41 -17.00 12.91 1.20
C LYS A 41 -15.69 13.54 0.73
N ASP A 42 -14.57 12.84 0.86
CA ASP A 42 -13.27 13.32 0.42
C ASP A 42 -13.16 13.43 -1.11
N ASP A 43 -13.73 12.47 -1.83
CA ASP A 43 -13.83 12.52 -3.30
C ASP A 43 -14.68 13.71 -3.80
N MET A 44 -15.61 14.23 -2.97
CA MET A 44 -16.45 15.38 -3.29
C MET A 44 -15.86 16.70 -2.78
N VAL A 45 -15.33 16.69 -1.58
CA VAL A 45 -14.79 17.88 -0.88
C VAL A 45 -13.55 17.46 -0.09
N VAL A 46 -12.39 17.90 -0.54
CA VAL A 46 -11.09 17.54 0.06
C VAL A 46 -11.10 17.72 1.59
N LEU A 47 -10.91 16.63 2.31
CA LEU A 47 -10.85 16.62 3.77
C LEU A 47 -9.43 16.88 4.28
N SER A 48 -9.33 17.41 5.50
CA SER A 48 -8.04 17.52 6.17
C SER A 48 -7.47 16.14 6.51
N ALA A 49 -6.14 16.01 6.52
CA ALA A 49 -5.47 14.77 6.92
C ALA A 49 -5.88 14.31 8.33
N GLY A 50 -6.10 15.27 9.26
CA GLY A 50 -6.56 14.96 10.61
C GLY A 50 -7.97 14.36 10.64
N SER A 51 -8.90 14.88 9.84
CA SER A 51 -10.27 14.34 9.75
C SER A 51 -10.26 12.90 9.20
N LYS A 52 -9.44 12.63 8.17
CA LYS A 52 -9.26 11.27 7.63
C LYS A 52 -8.69 10.32 8.68
N LEU A 53 -7.66 10.76 9.42
CA LEU A 53 -7.03 9.95 10.46
C LEU A 53 -8.01 9.59 11.59
N ILE A 54 -8.81 10.54 12.07
CA ILE A 54 -9.83 10.29 13.10
C ILE A 54 -10.83 9.23 12.62
N ALA A 55 -11.30 9.34 11.38
CA ALA A 55 -12.22 8.36 10.81
C ALA A 55 -11.59 6.97 10.68
N GLN A 56 -10.32 6.90 10.26
CA GLN A 56 -9.57 5.64 10.21
C GLN A 56 -9.41 5.03 11.60
N VAL A 57 -9.03 5.80 12.62
CA VAL A 57 -8.92 5.32 14.01
C VAL A 57 -10.26 4.79 14.49
N LEU A 58 -11.36 5.50 14.23
CA LEU A 58 -12.69 5.03 14.60
C LEU A 58 -13.07 3.73 13.86
N ALA A 59 -12.77 3.64 12.57
CA ALA A 59 -13.08 2.45 11.79
C ALA A 59 -12.30 1.20 12.27
N ILE A 60 -11.01 1.34 12.53
CA ILE A 60 -10.19 0.22 13.00
C ILE A 60 -10.51 -0.20 14.45
N SER A 61 -10.99 0.72 15.29
CA SER A 61 -11.34 0.39 16.68
C SER A 61 -12.42 -0.70 16.77
N PHE A 62 -13.36 -0.76 15.83
CA PHE A 62 -14.35 -1.83 15.76
C PHE A 62 -13.69 -3.19 15.50
N VAL A 63 -12.68 -3.27 14.68
CA VAL A 63 -11.96 -4.51 14.36
C VAL A 63 -11.10 -4.95 15.54
N LEU A 64 -10.38 -4.02 16.17
CA LEU A 64 -9.42 -4.33 17.22
C LEU A 64 -10.05 -4.86 18.53
N VAL A 65 -11.33 -4.61 18.76
CA VAL A 65 -12.03 -5.11 19.95
C VAL A 65 -12.54 -6.54 19.79
N ASN A 66 -12.45 -7.15 18.63
CA ASN A 66 -12.83 -8.53 18.40
C ASN A 66 -11.59 -9.45 18.60
N ASP A 67 -11.73 -10.42 19.49
CA ASP A 67 -10.63 -11.33 19.88
C ASP A 67 -10.10 -12.16 18.69
N SER A 68 -10.93 -12.43 17.67
CA SER A 68 -10.51 -13.19 16.48
C SER A 68 -9.39 -12.51 15.66
N PHE A 69 -9.16 -11.23 15.90
CA PHE A 69 -8.06 -10.46 15.30
C PHE A 69 -6.89 -10.23 16.25
N GLY A 70 -6.99 -10.74 17.49
CA GLY A 70 -5.97 -10.58 18.53
C GLY A 70 -4.66 -11.27 18.18
N ILE A 71 -3.57 -10.53 18.08
CA ILE A 71 -2.23 -11.10 17.91
C ILE A 71 -1.67 -11.37 19.30
N GLU A 72 -1.84 -12.59 19.80
CA GLU A 72 -1.36 -12.99 21.13
C GLU A 72 0.12 -13.38 21.13
N SER A 73 0.67 -13.74 19.97
CA SER A 73 2.04 -14.21 19.80
C SER A 73 2.57 -13.85 18.43
N LEU A 74 3.89 -13.68 18.30
CA LEU A 74 4.58 -13.70 17.01
C LEU A 74 5.19 -15.07 16.69
N ASN A 75 4.78 -16.12 17.43
CA ASN A 75 5.17 -17.51 17.20
C ASN A 75 6.69 -17.73 17.10
N GLY A 76 7.45 -17.01 17.94
CA GLY A 76 8.91 -17.10 17.97
C GLY A 76 9.64 -16.15 17.01
N PHE A 77 8.94 -15.33 16.23
CA PHE A 77 9.59 -14.26 15.49
C PHE A 77 10.32 -13.30 16.44
N LEU A 78 11.62 -13.13 16.22
CA LEU A 78 12.52 -12.36 17.09
C LEU A 78 12.46 -12.79 18.58
N ASN A 79 12.14 -14.07 18.86
CA ASN A 79 11.93 -14.63 20.19
C ASN A 79 10.75 -14.01 20.96
N ILE A 80 9.74 -13.48 20.26
CA ILE A 80 8.51 -12.96 20.86
C ILE A 80 7.46 -14.06 20.83
N TYR A 81 7.06 -14.54 22.02
CA TYR A 81 6.09 -15.62 22.20
C TYR A 81 4.78 -15.14 22.82
N GLU A 82 4.76 -13.97 23.43
CA GLU A 82 3.57 -13.40 24.05
C GLU A 82 3.49 -11.89 23.77
N ILE A 83 2.30 -11.42 23.42
CA ILE A 83 2.01 -10.01 23.24
C ILE A 83 0.86 -9.65 24.17
N PRO A 84 1.08 -8.78 25.17
CA PRO A 84 0.01 -8.29 26.03
C PRO A 84 -1.08 -7.59 25.22
N TYR A 85 -2.33 -7.76 25.62
CA TYR A 85 -3.50 -7.21 24.91
C TYR A 85 -3.38 -5.71 24.60
N TYR A 86 -2.94 -4.88 25.56
CA TYR A 86 -2.77 -3.45 25.31
C TYR A 86 -1.69 -3.15 24.27
N LEU A 87 -0.63 -3.95 24.22
CA LEU A 87 0.42 -3.80 23.22
C LEU A 87 -0.10 -4.21 21.84
N TYR A 88 -0.90 -5.27 21.77
CA TYR A 88 -1.60 -5.65 20.54
C TYR A 88 -2.46 -4.51 20.01
N LEU A 89 -3.27 -3.85 20.84
CA LEU A 89 -4.13 -2.73 20.39
C LEU A 89 -3.30 -1.61 19.74
N VAL A 90 -2.14 -1.28 20.32
CA VAL A 90 -1.25 -0.24 19.78
C VAL A 90 -0.57 -0.69 18.48
N ILE A 91 0.00 -1.89 18.47
CA ILE A 91 0.72 -2.42 17.30
C ILE A 91 -0.27 -2.71 16.16
N GLY A 92 -1.38 -3.38 16.44
CA GLY A 92 -2.43 -3.69 15.47
C GLY A 92 -3.07 -2.42 14.89
N GLY A 93 -3.36 -1.44 15.74
CA GLY A 93 -3.86 -0.14 15.31
C GLY A 93 -2.88 0.60 14.41
N PHE A 94 -1.61 0.66 14.78
CA PHE A 94 -0.56 1.26 13.96
C PHE A 94 -0.37 0.52 12.63
N LEU A 95 -0.39 -0.82 12.65
CA LEU A 95 -0.30 -1.65 11.45
C LEU A 95 -1.45 -1.36 10.48
N MET A 96 -2.69 -1.38 10.97
CA MET A 96 -3.87 -1.10 10.15
C MET A 96 -3.83 0.31 9.56
N LEU A 97 -3.53 1.33 10.36
CA LEU A 97 -3.39 2.71 9.89
C LEU A 97 -2.30 2.83 8.82
N THR A 98 -1.16 2.18 9.03
CA THR A 98 -0.05 2.19 8.08
C THR A 98 -0.46 1.56 6.75
N ILE A 99 -1.13 0.42 6.77
CA ILE A 99 -1.59 -0.28 5.55
C ILE A 99 -2.63 0.57 4.80
N ILE A 100 -3.65 1.09 5.49
CA ILE A 100 -4.70 1.92 4.88
C ILE A 100 -4.09 3.14 4.17
N ASN A 101 -3.22 3.88 4.87
CA ASN A 101 -2.60 5.07 4.29
C ASN A 101 -1.59 4.72 3.19
N SER A 102 -0.81 3.65 3.34
CA SER A 102 0.15 3.22 2.32
C SER A 102 -0.55 2.79 1.03
N TYR A 103 -1.68 2.08 1.15
CA TYR A 103 -2.45 1.68 -0.02
C TYR A 103 -3.14 2.89 -0.69
N ASN A 104 -3.66 3.83 0.06
CA ASN A 104 -4.21 5.07 -0.48
C ASN A 104 -3.14 5.88 -1.25
N LEU A 105 -1.91 5.93 -0.75
CA LEU A 105 -0.81 6.67 -1.39
C LEU A 105 -0.30 6.04 -2.70
N ILE A 106 -0.47 4.74 -2.94
CA ILE A 106 -0.08 4.11 -4.21
C ILE A 106 -1.10 4.31 -5.34
N ASP A 107 -2.32 4.80 -5.06
CA ASP A 107 -3.33 5.11 -6.09
C ASP A 107 -3.02 6.41 -6.84
N GLY A 108 -1.78 6.54 -7.34
CA GLY A 108 -1.29 7.73 -8.05
C GLY A 108 -1.27 7.62 -9.57
N ILE A 109 -1.33 6.42 -10.14
CA ILE A 109 -1.33 6.17 -11.59
C ILE A 109 -2.25 5.02 -11.98
N ASP A 110 -2.71 5.06 -13.24
CA ASP A 110 -3.64 4.06 -13.77
C ASP A 110 -3.11 2.63 -13.63
N GLY A 111 -3.92 1.77 -13.06
CA GLY A 111 -3.66 0.35 -12.91
C GLY A 111 -2.79 -0.02 -11.71
N LEU A 112 -2.05 0.90 -11.08
CA LEU A 112 -1.09 0.55 -10.04
C LEU A 112 -1.76 -0.04 -8.80
N ALA A 113 -2.65 0.72 -8.18
CA ALA A 113 -3.35 0.24 -6.98
C ALA A 113 -4.12 -1.06 -7.24
N SER A 114 -4.80 -1.17 -8.40
CA SER A 114 -5.54 -2.38 -8.74
C SER A 114 -4.63 -3.60 -8.98
N ILE A 115 -3.51 -3.48 -9.70
CA ILE A 115 -2.58 -4.60 -9.90
C ILE A 115 -2.00 -5.07 -8.56
N VAL A 116 -1.50 -4.13 -7.75
CA VAL A 116 -0.95 -4.46 -6.43
C VAL A 116 -2.01 -5.09 -5.52
N GLY A 117 -3.22 -4.52 -5.51
CA GLY A 117 -4.34 -5.09 -4.76
C GLY A 117 -4.73 -6.49 -5.23
N ILE A 118 -4.78 -6.75 -6.54
CA ILE A 118 -5.05 -8.08 -7.10
C ILE A 118 -4.01 -9.10 -6.60
N VAL A 119 -2.72 -8.76 -6.66
CA VAL A 119 -1.65 -9.64 -6.17
C VAL A 119 -1.83 -9.97 -4.70
N ILE A 120 -2.08 -8.95 -3.86
CA ILE A 120 -2.31 -9.11 -2.42
C ILE A 120 -3.53 -10.01 -2.17
N MET A 121 -4.64 -9.76 -2.87
CA MET A 121 -5.88 -10.54 -2.68
C MET A 121 -5.74 -11.99 -3.11
N VAL A 122 -5.05 -12.28 -4.22
CA VAL A 122 -4.77 -13.67 -4.65
C VAL A 122 -4.01 -14.42 -3.58
N ILE A 123 -2.99 -13.80 -2.99
CA ILE A 123 -2.16 -14.43 -1.97
C ILE A 123 -2.97 -14.67 -0.68
N TYR A 124 -3.70 -13.67 -0.18
CA TYR A 124 -4.55 -13.86 1.00
C TYR A 124 -5.69 -14.85 0.76
N THR A 125 -6.29 -14.89 -0.43
CA THR A 125 -7.27 -15.93 -0.78
C THR A 125 -6.66 -17.32 -0.63
N THR A 126 -5.45 -17.52 -1.14
CA THR A 126 -4.74 -18.82 -1.07
C THR A 126 -4.40 -19.17 0.38
N ILE A 127 -3.84 -18.23 1.14
CA ILE A 127 -3.49 -18.43 2.56
C ILE A 127 -4.72 -18.85 3.35
N PHE A 128 -5.80 -18.07 3.30
CA PHE A 128 -7.00 -18.34 4.09
C PHE A 128 -7.77 -19.59 3.61
N TYR A 129 -7.70 -19.93 2.32
CA TYR A 129 -8.26 -21.18 1.84
C TYR A 129 -7.51 -22.39 2.41
N LEU A 130 -6.17 -22.37 2.39
CA LEU A 130 -5.34 -23.44 2.94
C LEU A 130 -5.45 -23.54 4.47
N SER A 131 -5.63 -22.41 5.15
CA SER A 131 -5.85 -22.36 6.61
C SER A 131 -7.27 -22.66 7.03
N GLN A 132 -8.18 -23.00 6.09
CA GLN A 132 -9.61 -23.28 6.32
C GLN A 132 -10.43 -22.10 6.86
N GLU A 133 -9.90 -20.91 6.83
CA GLU A 133 -10.55 -19.64 7.21
C GLU A 133 -11.43 -19.13 6.05
N TYR A 134 -12.48 -19.85 5.75
CA TYR A 134 -13.26 -19.65 4.52
C TYR A 134 -13.95 -18.30 4.42
N PHE A 135 -14.34 -17.68 5.54
CA PHE A 135 -14.92 -16.33 5.53
C PHE A 135 -13.92 -15.33 4.94
N PHE A 136 -12.67 -15.33 5.41
CA PHE A 136 -11.62 -14.42 4.94
C PHE A 136 -11.15 -14.75 3.52
N ALA A 137 -11.12 -16.03 3.15
CA ALA A 137 -10.85 -16.43 1.77
C ALA A 137 -11.90 -15.88 0.80
N LEU A 138 -13.20 -15.99 1.15
CA LEU A 138 -14.30 -15.46 0.36
C LEU A 138 -14.30 -13.91 0.33
N LEU A 139 -13.96 -13.27 1.43
CA LEU A 139 -13.79 -11.80 1.48
C LEU A 139 -12.68 -11.33 0.53
N ALA A 140 -11.53 -12.00 0.56
CA ALA A 140 -10.39 -11.69 -0.30
C ALA A 140 -10.70 -11.92 -1.78
N ILE A 141 -11.31 -13.05 -2.17
CA ILE A 141 -11.64 -13.33 -3.57
C ILE A 141 -12.75 -12.40 -4.09
N THR A 142 -13.68 -11.97 -3.25
CA THR A 142 -14.70 -10.99 -3.63
C THR A 142 -14.06 -9.65 -3.98
N LEU A 143 -13.18 -9.15 -3.12
CA LEU A 143 -12.47 -7.91 -3.42
C LEU A 143 -11.54 -8.06 -4.63
N ASN A 144 -10.91 -9.24 -4.80
CA ASN A 144 -10.11 -9.54 -5.98
C ASN A 144 -10.93 -9.42 -7.27
N ALA A 145 -12.12 -10.02 -7.32
CA ALA A 145 -13.03 -9.92 -8.47
C ALA A 145 -13.42 -8.47 -8.78
N CYS A 146 -13.71 -7.68 -7.73
CA CYS A 146 -13.99 -6.25 -7.87
C CYS A 146 -12.79 -5.47 -8.45
N LEU A 147 -11.57 -5.75 -7.97
CA LEU A 147 -10.36 -5.10 -8.45
C LEU A 147 -10.02 -5.49 -9.90
N MET A 148 -10.23 -6.75 -10.28
CA MET A 148 -10.05 -7.21 -11.67
C MET A 148 -11.01 -6.52 -12.61
N ALA A 149 -12.30 -6.44 -12.27
CA ALA A 149 -13.30 -5.70 -13.04
C ALA A 149 -12.93 -4.20 -13.13
N PHE A 150 -12.57 -3.58 -12.01
CA PHE A 150 -12.14 -2.19 -11.96
C PHE A 150 -10.90 -1.94 -12.82
N PHE A 151 -9.89 -2.81 -12.78
CA PHE A 151 -8.67 -2.68 -13.56
C PHE A 151 -8.97 -2.51 -15.05
N GLY A 152 -9.89 -3.32 -15.62
CA GLY A 152 -10.28 -3.21 -17.02
C GLY A 152 -10.80 -1.82 -17.42
N PHE A 153 -11.55 -1.16 -16.52
CA PHE A 153 -12.02 0.21 -16.75
C PHE A 153 -10.95 1.26 -16.45
N ASN A 154 -10.18 1.08 -15.40
CA ASN A 154 -9.16 2.04 -14.95
C ASN A 154 -8.06 2.27 -15.99
N VAL A 155 -7.63 1.21 -16.70
CA VAL A 155 -6.62 1.31 -17.76
C VAL A 155 -7.23 1.60 -19.16
N SER A 156 -8.55 1.70 -19.26
CA SER A 156 -9.25 1.98 -20.53
C SER A 156 -9.02 3.43 -20.95
N SER A 157 -8.83 3.65 -22.25
CA SER A 157 -8.79 5.01 -22.83
C SER A 157 -10.18 5.63 -23.01
N ASN A 158 -11.23 4.80 -23.20
CA ASN A 158 -12.55 5.28 -23.61
C ASN A 158 -13.59 5.28 -22.48
N LYS A 159 -13.45 4.39 -21.47
CA LYS A 159 -14.40 4.20 -20.37
C LYS A 159 -13.67 4.23 -19.03
N LYS A 160 -12.79 5.20 -18.88
CA LYS A 160 -11.92 5.30 -17.70
C LYS A 160 -12.72 5.67 -16.46
N ILE A 161 -12.49 4.91 -15.39
CA ILE A 161 -12.96 5.21 -14.04
C ILE A 161 -11.78 5.31 -13.08
N PHE A 162 -11.95 6.11 -12.02
CA PHE A 162 -10.95 6.26 -10.98
C PHE A 162 -11.35 5.47 -9.73
N MET A 163 -10.35 5.06 -8.92
CA MET A 163 -10.59 4.42 -7.65
C MET A 163 -11.15 5.42 -6.64
N GLY A 164 -10.49 6.56 -6.53
CA GLY A 164 -10.79 7.62 -5.57
C GLY A 164 -10.40 7.25 -4.15
N ASP A 165 -10.49 8.23 -3.24
CA ASP A 165 -10.26 7.99 -1.81
C ASP A 165 -11.27 6.99 -1.24
N THR A 166 -12.52 6.99 -1.72
CA THR A 166 -13.50 5.97 -1.37
C THR A 166 -12.98 4.56 -1.63
N GLY A 167 -12.44 4.31 -2.81
CA GLY A 167 -11.99 2.97 -3.20
C GLY A 167 -10.71 2.56 -2.49
N SER A 168 -9.71 3.43 -2.46
CA SER A 168 -8.41 3.11 -1.86
C SER A 168 -8.46 2.93 -0.34
N LEU A 169 -9.31 3.69 0.38
CA LEU A 169 -9.53 3.50 1.81
C LEU A 169 -10.23 2.17 2.11
N ILE A 170 -11.25 1.79 1.33
CA ILE A 170 -11.95 0.51 1.46
C ILE A 170 -10.99 -0.66 1.22
N VAL A 171 -10.24 -0.62 0.11
CA VAL A 171 -9.29 -1.69 -0.22
C VAL A 171 -8.18 -1.78 0.83
N GLY A 172 -7.61 -0.64 1.24
CA GLY A 172 -6.60 -0.59 2.31
C GLY A 172 -7.12 -1.14 3.64
N PHE A 173 -8.37 -0.86 3.99
CA PHE A 173 -9.00 -1.39 5.20
C PHE A 173 -9.16 -2.92 5.14
N ILE A 174 -9.68 -3.45 4.04
CA ILE A 174 -9.80 -4.92 3.88
C ILE A 174 -8.42 -5.59 3.89
N ILE A 175 -7.42 -5.02 3.19
CA ILE A 175 -6.04 -5.52 3.26
C ILE A 175 -5.53 -5.53 4.69
N SER A 176 -5.78 -4.49 5.47
CA SER A 176 -5.32 -4.41 6.86
C SER A 176 -5.98 -5.44 7.76
N ILE A 177 -7.28 -5.71 7.56
CA ILE A 177 -8.03 -6.77 8.26
C ILE A 177 -7.45 -8.15 7.93
N LEU A 178 -7.27 -8.44 6.64
CA LEU A 178 -6.71 -9.73 6.20
C LEU A 178 -5.27 -9.93 6.72
N THR A 179 -4.48 -8.86 6.77
CA THR A 179 -3.13 -8.91 7.36
C THR A 179 -3.17 -9.19 8.85
N LEU A 180 -4.05 -8.50 9.57
CA LEU A 180 -4.20 -8.69 11.02
C LEU A 180 -4.65 -10.11 11.34
N LYS A 181 -5.71 -10.61 10.65
CA LYS A 181 -6.21 -11.99 10.81
C LYS A 181 -5.12 -13.01 10.44
N PHE A 182 -4.35 -12.79 9.39
CA PHE A 182 -3.25 -13.68 9.04
C PHE A 182 -2.20 -13.80 10.15
N LEU A 183 -1.87 -12.71 10.81
CA LEU A 183 -0.94 -12.71 11.95
C LEU A 183 -1.56 -13.28 13.23
N ALA A 184 -2.89 -13.29 13.33
CA ALA A 184 -3.67 -13.83 14.45
C ALA A 184 -4.12 -15.28 14.22
N LEU A 185 -3.70 -15.95 13.13
CA LEU A 185 -4.03 -17.35 12.89
C LEU A 185 -3.48 -18.24 14.00
N GLU A 186 -4.28 -19.22 14.42
CA GLU A 186 -3.84 -20.28 15.33
C GLU A 186 -2.66 -21.06 14.74
N PRO A 187 -1.68 -21.50 15.57
CA PRO A 187 -0.53 -22.26 15.09
C PRO A 187 -0.90 -23.49 14.25
N THR A 188 -2.02 -24.14 14.55
CA THR A 188 -2.54 -25.32 13.83
C THR A 188 -2.96 -24.98 12.39
N ALA A 189 -3.46 -23.77 12.15
CA ALA A 189 -3.88 -23.30 10.83
C ALA A 189 -2.70 -23.08 9.86
N TYR A 190 -1.47 -23.01 10.36
CA TYR A 190 -0.27 -22.89 9.53
C TYR A 190 0.24 -24.22 8.95
N GLY A 191 -0.30 -25.36 9.39
CA GLY A 191 0.19 -26.69 8.99
C GLY A 191 0.21 -26.94 7.49
N GLU A 192 -0.73 -26.38 6.75
CA GLU A 192 -0.84 -26.48 5.30
C GLU A 192 -0.16 -25.35 4.53
N LEU A 193 0.39 -24.34 5.24
CA LEU A 193 1.03 -23.20 4.60
C LEU A 193 2.49 -23.53 4.20
N PRO A 194 2.96 -23.02 3.05
CA PRO A 194 4.27 -23.37 2.49
C PRO A 194 5.44 -22.60 3.13
N PHE A 195 5.34 -22.19 4.40
CA PHE A 195 6.39 -21.47 5.13
C PHE A 195 6.31 -21.75 6.63
N LEU A 196 7.42 -21.49 7.34
CA LEU A 196 7.48 -21.67 8.78
C LEU A 196 6.66 -20.61 9.51
N LEU A 197 5.95 -21.03 10.55
CA LEU A 197 5.10 -20.18 11.38
C LEU A 197 5.81 -18.93 11.92
N GLU A 198 7.06 -19.07 12.37
CA GLU A 198 7.89 -17.96 12.84
C GLU A 198 8.18 -16.89 11.77
N ASN A 199 7.97 -17.20 10.49
CA ASN A 199 8.19 -16.29 9.37
C ASN A 199 6.92 -15.53 8.95
N ALA A 200 5.77 -15.77 9.57
CA ALA A 200 4.51 -15.12 9.21
C ALA A 200 4.60 -13.58 9.17
N PRO A 201 5.24 -12.88 10.13
CA PRO A 201 5.40 -11.42 10.04
C PRO A 201 6.19 -10.97 8.81
N LEU A 202 7.22 -11.72 8.39
CA LEU A 202 8.02 -11.39 7.21
C LEU A 202 7.28 -11.69 5.91
N ILE A 203 6.45 -12.73 5.89
CA ILE A 203 5.54 -13.00 4.77
C ILE A 203 4.52 -11.88 4.64
N ALA A 204 3.90 -11.41 5.74
CA ALA A 204 3.00 -10.26 5.72
C ALA A 204 3.68 -9.00 5.15
N ILE A 205 4.90 -8.68 5.60
CA ILE A 205 5.68 -7.57 5.06
C ILE A 205 5.98 -7.77 3.57
N SER A 206 6.31 -8.99 3.14
CA SER A 206 6.58 -9.27 1.73
C SER A 206 5.37 -9.08 0.84
N ILE A 207 4.18 -9.46 1.29
CA ILE A 207 2.91 -9.24 0.59
C ILE A 207 2.65 -7.73 0.39
N LEU A 208 2.98 -6.94 1.40
CA LEU A 208 2.75 -5.50 1.45
C LEU A 208 3.98 -4.67 1.05
N ILE A 209 5.03 -5.28 0.50
CA ILE A 209 6.32 -4.61 0.28
C ILE A 209 6.19 -3.35 -0.58
N VAL A 210 5.36 -3.37 -1.61
CA VAL A 210 5.19 -2.23 -2.52
C VAL A 210 4.59 -1.02 -1.79
N PRO A 211 3.39 -1.09 -1.19
CA PRO A 211 2.82 0.06 -0.49
C PRO A 211 3.66 0.51 0.71
N LEU A 212 4.20 -0.42 1.50
CA LEU A 212 4.98 -0.08 2.68
C LEU A 212 6.33 0.57 2.33
N PHE A 213 7.07 0.00 1.36
CA PHE A 213 8.35 0.54 0.96
C PHE A 213 8.21 1.93 0.32
N ASP A 214 7.22 2.12 -0.58
CA ASP A 214 7.01 3.42 -1.22
C ASP A 214 6.68 4.50 -0.19
N THR A 215 5.79 4.21 0.76
CA THR A 215 5.43 5.13 1.84
C THR A 215 6.60 5.43 2.76
N ALA A 216 7.33 4.42 3.23
CA ALA A 216 8.49 4.60 4.11
C ALA A 216 9.57 5.45 3.43
N ARG A 217 9.84 5.18 2.16
CA ARG A 217 10.78 5.94 1.34
C ARG A 217 10.39 7.41 1.21
N VAL A 218 9.13 7.68 0.85
CA VAL A 218 8.64 9.06 0.68
C VAL A 218 8.68 9.81 2.00
N PHE A 219 8.27 9.20 3.11
CA PHE A 219 8.35 9.80 4.43
C PHE A 219 9.79 10.13 4.82
N THR A 220 10.73 9.22 4.58
CA THR A 220 12.16 9.44 4.85
C THR A 220 12.69 10.65 4.06
N ILE A 221 12.36 10.75 2.77
CA ILE A 221 12.76 11.89 1.93
C ILE A 221 12.14 13.21 2.44
N ARG A 222 10.87 13.20 2.84
CA ARG A 222 10.18 14.41 3.36
C ARG A 222 10.83 14.88 4.67
N ILE A 223 11.07 13.98 5.61
CA ILE A 223 11.72 14.30 6.89
C ILE A 223 13.14 14.82 6.67
N ALA A 224 13.92 14.17 5.81
CA ALA A 224 15.28 14.63 5.45
C ALA A 224 15.28 16.03 4.84
N ASN A 225 14.22 16.41 4.13
CA ASN A 225 14.03 17.75 3.56
C ASN A 225 13.28 18.72 4.51
N LYS A 226 13.12 18.38 5.78
CA LYS A 226 12.40 19.17 6.82
C LYS A 226 10.96 19.52 6.42
N LYS A 227 10.28 18.63 5.70
CA LYS A 227 8.87 18.75 5.32
C LYS A 227 8.01 17.86 6.20
N GLY A 228 6.74 18.23 6.36
CA GLY A 228 5.78 17.37 7.05
C GLY A 228 5.60 16.02 6.32
N PRO A 229 5.42 14.91 7.04
CA PRO A 229 5.31 13.57 6.44
C PRO A 229 4.12 13.44 5.47
N PHE A 230 3.07 14.21 5.65
CA PHE A 230 1.87 14.23 4.80
C PHE A 230 1.86 15.33 3.74
N SER A 231 2.98 16.06 3.54
CA SER A 231 3.04 17.10 2.52
C SER A 231 3.01 16.48 1.10
N PRO A 232 2.24 17.05 0.15
CA PRO A 232 2.23 16.56 -1.23
C PRO A 232 3.61 16.63 -1.87
N ASP A 233 4.01 15.57 -2.58
CA ASP A 233 5.22 15.57 -3.41
C ASP A 233 5.13 14.58 -4.58
N ARG A 234 6.16 14.53 -5.43
CA ARG A 234 6.28 13.64 -6.58
C ARG A 234 7.43 12.66 -6.43
N ASN A 235 7.67 12.18 -5.21
CA ASN A 235 8.78 11.26 -4.93
C ASN A 235 8.36 9.77 -4.90
N HIS A 236 7.11 9.43 -5.18
CA HIS A 236 6.66 8.04 -5.24
C HIS A 236 7.39 7.24 -6.34
N ILE A 237 7.52 5.91 -6.15
CA ILE A 237 8.23 5.00 -7.08
C ILE A 237 7.70 5.14 -8.51
N HIS A 238 6.38 5.19 -8.66
CA HIS A 238 5.77 5.31 -9.98
C HIS A 238 6.16 6.62 -10.70
N HIS A 239 6.30 7.73 -9.98
CA HIS A 239 6.81 8.97 -10.57
C HIS A 239 8.27 8.84 -11.03
N VAL A 240 9.10 8.13 -10.28
CA VAL A 240 10.50 7.87 -10.69
C VAL A 240 10.54 7.05 -11.98
N LEU A 241 9.72 6.01 -12.10
CA LEU A 241 9.65 5.17 -13.29
C LEU A 241 9.15 5.94 -14.52
N ILE A 242 8.15 6.81 -14.35
CA ILE A 242 7.60 7.62 -15.44
C ILE A 242 8.53 8.77 -15.81
N ASP A 243 8.92 9.59 -14.83
CA ASP A 243 9.65 10.84 -15.08
C ASP A 243 11.13 10.60 -15.46
N TYR A 244 11.74 9.50 -14.98
CA TYR A 244 13.15 9.19 -15.21
C TYR A 244 13.40 8.14 -16.30
N TRP A 245 12.58 7.05 -16.30
CA TRP A 245 12.74 5.97 -17.27
C TRP A 245 11.83 6.14 -18.50
N GLY A 246 10.98 7.16 -18.51
CA GLY A 246 10.09 7.45 -19.64
C GLY A 246 9.00 6.42 -19.87
N LEU A 247 8.64 5.63 -18.83
CA LEU A 247 7.64 4.58 -18.94
C LEU A 247 6.23 5.18 -18.96
N SER A 248 5.33 4.52 -19.68
CA SER A 248 3.90 4.82 -19.58
C SER A 248 3.34 4.36 -18.23
N HIS A 249 2.17 4.89 -17.80
CA HIS A 249 1.48 4.47 -16.58
C HIS A 249 1.30 2.94 -16.54
N LYS A 250 0.81 2.35 -17.64
CA LYS A 250 0.59 0.90 -17.75
C LYS A 250 1.87 0.07 -17.58
N GLN A 251 2.97 0.52 -18.19
CA GLN A 251 4.26 -0.17 -18.06
C GLN A 251 4.81 -0.09 -16.64
N ALA A 252 4.75 1.09 -16.01
CA ALA A 252 5.19 1.29 -14.64
C ALA A 252 4.36 0.42 -13.67
N SER A 253 3.03 0.41 -13.80
CA SER A 253 2.13 -0.42 -12.98
C SER A 253 2.41 -1.91 -13.16
N PHE A 254 2.62 -2.37 -14.38
CA PHE A 254 2.93 -3.77 -14.68
C PHE A 254 4.28 -4.21 -14.08
N ILE A 255 5.33 -3.39 -14.23
CA ILE A 255 6.66 -3.69 -13.66
C ILE A 255 6.60 -3.77 -12.14
N ILE A 256 5.91 -2.83 -11.48
CA ILE A 256 5.74 -2.85 -10.02
C ILE A 256 4.95 -4.08 -9.58
N GLY A 257 3.88 -4.45 -10.30
CA GLY A 257 3.11 -5.66 -10.03
C GLY A 257 3.93 -6.94 -10.17
N CYS A 258 4.71 -7.08 -11.24
CA CYS A 258 5.63 -8.21 -11.43
C CYS A 258 6.67 -8.28 -10.32
N PHE A 259 7.26 -7.15 -9.93
CA PHE A 259 8.18 -7.08 -8.79
C PHE A 259 7.52 -7.59 -7.51
N ASN A 260 6.27 -7.16 -7.22
CA ASN A 260 5.54 -7.62 -6.03
C ASN A 260 5.36 -9.14 -6.03
N ILE A 261 4.89 -9.72 -7.15
CA ILE A 261 4.71 -11.18 -7.29
C ILE A 261 6.04 -11.92 -7.04
N ILE A 262 7.10 -11.52 -7.75
CA ILE A 262 8.41 -12.17 -7.64
C ILE A 262 8.92 -12.10 -6.21
N PHE A 263 8.79 -10.95 -5.57
CA PHE A 263 9.26 -10.73 -4.21
C PHE A 263 8.51 -11.62 -3.20
N VAL A 264 7.18 -11.68 -3.28
CA VAL A 264 6.38 -12.53 -2.39
C VAL A 264 6.67 -14.00 -2.59
N VAL A 265 6.71 -14.48 -3.85
CA VAL A 265 7.02 -15.87 -4.15
C VAL A 265 8.41 -16.26 -3.62
N LEU A 266 9.40 -15.39 -3.78
CA LEU A 266 10.73 -15.59 -3.23
C LEU A 266 10.69 -15.73 -1.70
N PHE A 267 9.95 -14.84 -1.01
CA PHE A 267 9.84 -14.88 0.46
C PHE A 267 9.09 -16.12 0.95
N ILE A 268 8.07 -16.58 0.23
CA ILE A 268 7.35 -17.83 0.56
C ILE A 268 8.30 -19.03 0.42
N ILE A 269 9.04 -19.13 -0.70
CA ILE A 269 9.99 -20.24 -0.93
C ILE A 269 11.12 -20.24 0.11
N LEU A 270 11.68 -19.09 0.42
CA LEU A 270 12.74 -18.99 1.43
C LEU A 270 12.20 -19.20 2.85
N GLY A 271 10.99 -18.69 3.12
CA GLY A 271 10.31 -18.85 4.40
C GLY A 271 9.99 -20.29 4.78
N SER A 272 9.99 -21.22 3.80
CA SER A 272 9.83 -22.65 4.05
C SER A 272 11.09 -23.32 4.63
N LYS A 273 12.28 -22.71 4.46
CA LYS A 273 13.58 -23.34 4.79
C LYS A 273 14.44 -22.49 5.72
N ALA A 274 14.36 -21.17 5.60
CA ALA A 274 15.19 -20.25 6.35
C ALA A 274 14.56 -19.91 7.70
N LYS A 275 15.37 -19.85 8.76
CA LYS A 275 14.96 -19.30 10.05
C LYS A 275 14.71 -17.80 9.93
N ASN A 276 13.91 -17.25 10.84
CA ASN A 276 13.51 -15.84 10.87
C ASN A 276 14.69 -14.87 10.78
N THR A 277 15.81 -15.14 11.45
CA THR A 277 17.01 -14.28 11.40
C THR A 277 17.57 -14.13 9.99
N GLY A 278 17.68 -15.22 9.22
CA GLY A 278 18.13 -15.18 7.83
C GLY A 278 17.18 -14.39 6.93
N MET A 279 15.89 -14.57 7.14
CA MET A 279 14.83 -13.85 6.43
C MET A 279 14.87 -12.33 6.74
N VAL A 280 15.08 -11.94 8.00
CA VAL A 280 15.24 -10.53 8.38
C VAL A 280 16.45 -9.91 7.69
N ILE A 281 17.61 -10.56 7.72
CA ILE A 281 18.81 -10.06 7.05
C ILE A 281 18.57 -9.86 5.55
N MET A 282 17.88 -10.79 4.91
CA MET A 282 17.54 -10.67 3.49
C MET A 282 16.59 -9.49 3.24
N LEU A 283 15.52 -9.36 4.03
CA LEU A 283 14.59 -8.24 3.89
C LEU A 283 15.30 -6.89 4.04
N VAL A 284 16.10 -6.74 5.08
CA VAL A 284 16.88 -5.52 5.34
C VAL A 284 17.83 -5.22 4.19
N SER A 285 18.54 -6.25 3.67
CA SER A 285 19.45 -6.10 2.54
C SER A 285 18.73 -5.63 1.28
N VAL A 286 17.56 -6.20 0.97
CA VAL A 286 16.76 -5.77 -0.19
C VAL A 286 16.21 -4.36 -0.01
N VAL A 287 15.71 -4.01 1.18
CA VAL A 287 15.23 -2.66 1.47
C VAL A 287 16.35 -1.62 1.33
N ILE A 288 17.56 -1.91 1.85
CA ILE A 288 18.73 -1.04 1.71
C ILE A 288 19.12 -0.90 0.23
N PHE A 289 19.14 -2.00 -0.53
CA PHE A 289 19.47 -1.99 -1.95
C PHE A 289 18.47 -1.16 -2.76
N LEU A 290 17.17 -1.36 -2.55
CA LEU A 290 16.12 -0.56 -3.19
C LEU A 290 16.23 0.93 -2.81
N ALA A 291 16.42 1.21 -1.51
CA ALA A 291 16.59 2.58 -1.02
C ALA A 291 17.81 3.24 -1.68
N TYR A 292 18.94 2.54 -1.79
CA TYR A 292 20.13 3.04 -2.47
C TYR A 292 19.88 3.37 -3.95
N ILE A 293 19.25 2.46 -4.70
CA ILE A 293 18.90 2.68 -6.10
C ILE A 293 18.03 3.93 -6.24
N PHE A 294 16.92 3.98 -5.53
CA PHE A 294 15.96 5.08 -5.65
C PHE A 294 16.50 6.42 -5.12
N PHE A 295 17.35 6.40 -4.08
CA PHE A 295 18.04 7.62 -3.60
C PHE A 295 19.02 8.16 -4.63
N ARG A 296 19.83 7.30 -5.23
CA ARG A 296 20.79 7.68 -6.28
C ARG A 296 20.10 8.29 -7.53
N TYR A 297 18.95 7.72 -7.92
CA TYR A 297 18.17 8.27 -9.04
C TYR A 297 17.56 9.64 -8.71
N ASN A 298 17.00 9.83 -7.52
CA ASN A 298 16.46 11.13 -7.10
C ASN A 298 17.55 12.23 -7.06
N TYR A 299 18.73 11.91 -6.55
CA TYR A 299 19.85 12.84 -6.50
C TYR A 299 20.28 13.27 -7.91
N ASN A 300 20.45 12.32 -8.81
CA ASN A 300 20.83 12.60 -10.21
C ASN A 300 19.76 13.41 -10.95
N PHE A 301 18.48 13.12 -10.74
CA PHE A 301 17.37 13.86 -11.37
C PHE A 301 17.29 15.31 -10.88
N THR A 302 17.43 15.54 -9.58
CA THR A 302 17.43 16.89 -9.00
C THR A 302 18.59 17.71 -9.53
N THR A 303 19.78 17.13 -9.61
CA THR A 303 20.98 17.76 -10.16
C THR A 303 20.83 18.07 -11.65
N LEU A 304 20.28 17.16 -12.44
CA LEU A 304 20.03 17.36 -13.87
C LEU A 304 18.99 18.47 -14.11
N LYS A 305 17.90 18.45 -13.35
CA LYS A 305 16.84 19.48 -13.43
C LYS A 305 17.39 20.87 -13.07
N GLN A 306 18.24 20.98 -12.05
CA GLN A 306 18.90 22.21 -11.68
C GLN A 306 19.85 22.72 -12.81
N LYS A 307 20.61 21.81 -13.43
CA LYS A 307 21.48 22.16 -14.58
C LYS A 307 20.67 22.66 -15.78
N ILE A 308 19.54 22.03 -16.10
CA ILE A 308 18.65 22.46 -17.20
C ILE A 308 18.02 23.81 -16.89
N LEU A 309 17.55 24.06 -15.67
CA LEU A 309 17.00 25.36 -15.26
C LEU A 309 18.04 26.45 -15.28
N LEU A 310 19.26 26.16 -14.85
CA LEU A 310 20.39 27.08 -14.90
C LEU A 310 20.73 27.44 -16.35
N LYS A 311 20.82 26.45 -17.26
CA LYS A 311 21.04 26.64 -18.67
C LYS A 311 19.98 27.55 -19.31
N ARG A 312 18.69 27.28 -19.05
CA ARG A 312 17.58 28.13 -19.54
C ARG A 312 17.66 29.58 -19.03
N LYS A 313 18.04 29.78 -17.75
CA LYS A 313 18.27 31.12 -17.21
C LYS A 313 19.42 31.83 -17.90
N ILE A 314 20.54 31.15 -18.17
CA ILE A 314 21.70 31.70 -18.88
C ILE A 314 21.31 32.09 -20.30
N ASP A 315 20.60 31.23 -21.03
CA ASP A 315 20.16 31.50 -22.40
C ASP A 315 19.20 32.69 -22.46
N ALA A 316 18.27 32.80 -21.50
CA ALA A 316 17.36 33.96 -21.38
C ALA A 316 18.11 35.29 -21.09
N ILE A 317 19.19 35.24 -20.30
CA ILE A 317 20.02 36.42 -20.03
C ILE A 317 20.83 36.81 -21.27
N LYS A 318 21.38 35.85 -22.03
CA LYS A 318 22.09 36.08 -23.27
C LYS A 318 21.17 36.69 -24.34
N GLY A 319 19.98 36.15 -24.54
CA GLY A 319 19.01 36.68 -25.49
C GLY A 319 18.55 38.11 -25.17
N LYS A 320 18.45 38.47 -23.87
CA LYS A 320 18.18 39.86 -23.46
C LYS A 320 19.35 40.81 -23.72
N LYS A 321 20.60 40.35 -23.68
CA LYS A 321 21.78 41.19 -24.02
C LYS A 321 21.90 41.44 -25.52
N GLU A 322 21.51 40.50 -26.37
CA GLU A 322 21.53 40.64 -27.82
C GLU A 322 20.38 41.51 -28.35
N SER A 323 19.26 41.59 -27.63
CA SER A 323 18.10 42.42 -28.00
C SER A 323 18.17 43.88 -27.48
N SER A 324 19.22 44.28 -26.76
CA SER A 324 19.41 45.65 -26.33
C SER A 324 19.93 46.50 -27.50
N PRO A 325 19.20 47.54 -27.96
CA PRO A 325 19.64 48.35 -29.10
C PRO A 325 20.96 49.05 -28.76
N ARG A 326 21.98 48.86 -29.62
CA ARG A 326 23.20 49.66 -29.58
C ARG A 326 22.79 51.12 -29.66
N LYS A 327 22.95 51.86 -28.57
CA LYS A 327 22.89 53.34 -28.61
C LYS A 327 23.95 53.79 -29.57
N ASN A 328 23.54 54.22 -30.76
CA ASN A 328 24.43 54.97 -31.67
C ASN A 328 24.98 56.20 -30.96
N LYS A 329 26.27 56.18 -30.73
CA LYS A 329 27.03 57.39 -30.46
C LYS A 329 27.31 57.98 -31.83
N GLU A 330 26.42 58.82 -32.27
CA GLU A 330 26.80 59.83 -33.29
C GLU A 330 27.12 61.12 -32.55
N LYS A 331 28.35 61.61 -32.88
CA LYS A 331 28.82 62.96 -32.54
C LYS A 331 28.27 63.98 -33.54
#